data_8e3bf58b46915e7b0f787c88028d5eca
#
_entry.id   8e3bf58b46915e7b0f787c88028d5eca
#
_cell.length_a   1.000
_cell.length_b   1.000
_cell.length_c   1.000
_cell.angle_alpha   90.00
_cell.angle_beta   90.00
_cell.angle_gamma   90.00
#
_symmetry.space_group_name_H-M   'P 1'
#
loop_
_entity.id
_entity.type
_entity.pdbx_description
1 polymer ?
#
loop_
_entity_poly.entity_id
_entity_poly.type
_entity_poly.pdbx_seq_one_letter_code
_entity_poly.pdbx_strand_id
1 'polypeptide(L)'
;MITSFFLGVLMIFSAALTLALTPTEKIADLQEKINLDMMIPPQFADWKIDQSITPLQVDADTQAKLDKLYNQILARTYINSHGNRIMLSIAYGGDRGDNLSLHKPEVCYYVQGFEISNNSFKQLNTDYGFLPTKRLLAVKGNRNEPITYWVTVGDKAVLPGVEQKMQQLKYGLTGKIPDGM
;
A
#
# COMPACT_ATOMS: atom_id res chain seq x y z
N MET A 1 28.57 -38.34 -14.43
CA MET A 1 27.38 -39.02 -13.90
C MET A 1 27.10 -38.67 -12.43
N ILE A 2 28.07 -38.73 -11.52
CA ILE A 2 27.85 -38.40 -10.07
C ILE A 2 27.43 -36.95 -9.89
N THR A 3 28.07 -35.99 -10.59
CA THR A 3 27.70 -34.54 -10.53
C THR A 3 26.28 -34.26 -11.02
N SER A 4 25.87 -34.95 -12.10
CA SER A 4 24.51 -34.80 -12.66
C SER A 4 23.43 -35.34 -11.70
N PHE A 5 23.74 -36.42 -11.01
CA PHE A 5 22.88 -37.00 -9.98
C PHE A 5 22.71 -36.04 -8.78
N PHE A 6 23.83 -35.48 -8.27
CA PHE A 6 23.76 -34.46 -7.18
C PHE A 6 23.00 -33.22 -7.56
N LEU A 7 23.18 -32.73 -8.79
CA LEU A 7 22.40 -31.57 -9.30
C LEU A 7 20.91 -31.90 -9.37
N GLY A 8 20.54 -33.10 -9.84
CA GLY A 8 19.15 -33.54 -9.88
C GLY A 8 18.50 -33.59 -8.49
N VAL A 9 19.23 -34.17 -7.50
CA VAL A 9 18.77 -34.20 -6.11
C VAL A 9 18.57 -32.78 -5.54
N LEU A 10 19.53 -31.88 -5.76
CA LEU A 10 19.45 -30.49 -5.31
C LEU A 10 18.25 -29.75 -5.93
N MET A 11 17.97 -29.99 -7.22
CA MET A 11 16.82 -29.38 -7.87
C MET A 11 15.48 -29.88 -7.31
N ILE A 12 15.36 -31.19 -7.07
CA ILE A 12 14.16 -31.78 -6.44
C ILE A 12 13.99 -31.23 -5.02
N PHE A 13 15.07 -31.20 -4.24
CA PHE A 13 15.04 -30.65 -2.88
C PHE A 13 14.63 -29.18 -2.86
N SER A 14 15.20 -28.36 -3.76
CA SER A 14 14.86 -26.95 -3.92
C SER A 14 13.39 -26.76 -4.28
N ALA A 15 12.87 -27.57 -5.22
CA ALA A 15 11.45 -27.52 -5.61
C ALA A 15 10.53 -27.91 -4.44
N ALA A 16 10.86 -28.98 -3.72
CA ALA A 16 10.10 -29.41 -2.54
C ALA A 16 10.13 -28.36 -1.44
N LEU A 17 11.28 -27.74 -1.19
CA LEU A 17 11.43 -26.67 -0.20
C LEU A 17 10.62 -25.43 -0.59
N THR A 18 10.63 -25.05 -1.86
CA THR A 18 9.81 -23.95 -2.36
C THR A 18 8.32 -24.18 -2.10
N LEU A 19 7.81 -25.36 -2.44
CA LEU A 19 6.41 -25.71 -2.18
C LEU A 19 6.08 -25.70 -0.68
N ALA A 20 6.98 -26.21 0.17
CA ALA A 20 6.78 -26.26 1.62
C ALA A 20 6.83 -24.88 2.29
N LEU A 21 7.63 -23.96 1.75
CA LEU A 21 7.80 -22.60 2.30
C LEU A 21 6.90 -21.55 1.64
N THR A 22 6.16 -21.89 0.58
CA THR A 22 5.23 -20.95 -0.04
C THR A 22 4.07 -20.67 0.91
N PRO A 23 3.86 -19.43 1.36
CA PRO A 23 2.76 -19.09 2.26
C PRO A 23 1.43 -19.24 1.52
N THR A 24 0.42 -19.75 2.22
CA THR A 24 -0.92 -20.00 1.63
C THR A 24 -2.05 -19.40 2.44
N GLU A 25 -1.82 -19.08 3.71
CA GLU A 25 -2.85 -18.60 4.62
C GLU A 25 -2.91 -17.06 4.58
N LYS A 26 -4.00 -16.47 4.07
CA LYS A 26 -4.20 -15.03 4.04
C LYS A 26 -4.70 -14.54 5.39
N ILE A 27 -4.00 -13.58 5.99
CA ILE A 27 -4.41 -12.96 7.25
C ILE A 27 -5.77 -12.29 7.11
N ALA A 28 -6.04 -11.66 5.97
CA ALA A 28 -7.32 -11.02 5.68
C ALA A 28 -8.53 -11.96 5.77
N ASP A 29 -8.34 -13.27 5.55
CA ASP A 29 -9.41 -14.27 5.65
C ASP A 29 -9.65 -14.73 7.10
N LEU A 30 -8.71 -14.45 8.00
CA LEU A 30 -8.78 -14.82 9.42
C LEU A 30 -9.33 -13.71 10.32
N GLN A 31 -9.45 -12.50 9.81
CA GLN A 31 -9.88 -11.31 10.55
C GLN A 31 -11.26 -10.85 10.11
N GLU A 32 -11.88 -9.99 10.93
CA GLU A 32 -13.10 -9.29 10.50
C GLU A 32 -12.82 -8.46 9.24
N LYS A 33 -13.77 -8.48 8.32
CA LYS A 33 -13.64 -7.74 7.07
C LYS A 33 -13.52 -6.26 7.35
N ILE A 34 -12.42 -5.68 6.93
CA ILE A 34 -12.19 -4.24 6.96
C ILE A 34 -13.25 -3.55 6.10
N ASN A 35 -13.82 -2.47 6.61
CA ASN A 35 -14.68 -1.56 5.85
C ASN A 35 -14.14 -0.15 6.01
N LEU A 36 -13.40 0.33 5.01
CA LEU A 36 -12.75 1.63 5.04
C LEU A 36 -13.75 2.79 5.16
N ASP A 37 -14.93 2.67 4.55
CA ASP A 37 -15.95 3.72 4.63
C ASP A 37 -16.50 3.92 6.03
N MET A 38 -16.60 2.84 6.81
CA MET A 38 -17.05 2.88 8.20
C MET A 38 -15.92 3.25 9.18
N MET A 39 -14.69 2.82 8.89
CA MET A 39 -13.53 3.06 9.75
C MET A 39 -13.04 4.51 9.68
N ILE A 40 -13.08 5.12 8.50
CA ILE A 40 -12.57 6.47 8.30
C ILE A 40 -13.70 7.48 8.54
N PRO A 41 -13.59 8.34 9.56
CA PRO A 41 -14.66 9.25 9.92
C PRO A 41 -14.96 10.26 8.80
N PRO A 42 -16.23 10.60 8.58
CA PRO A 42 -16.62 11.64 7.60
C PRO A 42 -16.25 13.05 8.05
N GLN A 43 -15.95 13.22 9.35
CA GLN A 43 -15.57 14.50 9.96
C GLN A 43 -14.62 14.25 11.13
N PHE A 44 -13.62 15.12 11.28
CA PHE A 44 -12.72 15.15 12.44
C PHE A 44 -12.23 16.58 12.67
N ALA A 45 -12.17 17.01 13.92
CA ALA A 45 -11.92 18.39 14.30
C ALA A 45 -12.80 19.35 13.47
N ASP A 46 -12.21 20.31 12.74
CA ASP A 46 -12.92 21.24 11.83
C ASP A 46 -12.92 20.77 10.36
N TRP A 47 -12.43 19.56 10.08
CA TRP A 47 -12.41 18.94 8.75
C TRP A 47 -13.66 18.10 8.51
N LYS A 48 -14.30 18.26 7.35
CA LYS A 48 -15.45 17.46 6.89
C LYS A 48 -15.28 17.10 5.42
N ILE A 49 -15.94 16.04 4.98
CA ILE A 49 -15.93 15.65 3.55
C ILE A 49 -16.45 16.84 2.71
N ASP A 50 -15.68 17.19 1.68
CA ASP A 50 -16.08 18.20 0.71
C ASP A 50 -17.03 17.59 -0.32
N GLN A 51 -18.31 17.82 -0.15
CA GLN A 51 -19.36 17.33 -1.05
C GLN A 51 -19.38 18.05 -2.41
N SER A 52 -18.64 19.16 -2.56
CA SER A 52 -18.54 19.89 -3.84
C SER A 52 -17.62 19.20 -4.84
N ILE A 53 -16.78 18.26 -4.37
CA ILE A 53 -15.87 17.52 -5.22
C ILE A 53 -16.45 16.12 -5.49
N THR A 54 -16.81 15.88 -6.74
CA THR A 54 -17.15 14.53 -7.20
C THR A 54 -15.84 13.78 -7.47
N PRO A 55 -15.64 12.59 -6.89
CA PRO A 55 -14.49 11.75 -7.21
C PRO A 55 -14.39 11.51 -8.71
N LEU A 56 -13.20 11.63 -9.26
CA LEU A 56 -12.95 11.34 -10.66
C LEU A 56 -13.28 9.87 -10.93
N GLN A 57 -14.25 9.62 -11.82
CA GLN A 57 -14.50 8.24 -12.26
C GLN A 57 -13.36 7.80 -13.14
N VAL A 58 -12.71 6.71 -12.75
CA VAL A 58 -11.72 6.04 -13.60
C VAL A 58 -12.43 5.27 -14.70
N ASP A 59 -11.76 5.10 -15.84
CA ASP A 59 -12.28 4.28 -16.92
C ASP A 59 -12.43 2.80 -16.50
N ALA A 60 -13.30 2.06 -17.19
CA ALA A 60 -13.64 0.69 -16.83
C ALA A 60 -12.43 -0.27 -16.83
N ASP A 61 -11.47 -0.06 -17.74
CA ASP A 61 -10.27 -0.92 -17.83
C ASP A 61 -9.32 -0.65 -16.65
N THR A 62 -9.18 0.60 -16.25
CA THR A 62 -8.41 0.99 -15.07
C THR A 62 -9.09 0.47 -13.80
N GLN A 63 -10.42 0.60 -13.69
CA GLN A 63 -11.17 0.07 -12.55
C GLN A 63 -10.98 -1.45 -12.43
N ALA A 64 -11.11 -2.20 -13.52
CA ALA A 64 -10.91 -3.65 -13.52
C ALA A 64 -9.49 -4.08 -13.11
N LYS A 65 -8.48 -3.26 -13.39
CA LYS A 65 -7.11 -3.49 -12.90
C LYS A 65 -7.00 -3.20 -11.40
N LEU A 66 -7.59 -2.12 -10.93
CA LEU A 66 -7.61 -1.77 -9.50
C LEU A 66 -8.33 -2.82 -8.67
N ASP A 67 -9.47 -3.34 -9.14
CA ASP A 67 -10.25 -4.37 -8.45
C ASP A 67 -9.51 -5.71 -8.33
N LYS A 68 -8.56 -5.98 -9.23
CA LYS A 68 -7.68 -7.15 -9.13
C LYS A 68 -6.57 -6.97 -8.11
N LEU A 69 -6.16 -5.72 -7.85
CA LEU A 69 -5.03 -5.39 -6.97
C LEU A 69 -5.47 -5.06 -5.54
N TYR A 70 -6.65 -4.46 -5.41
CA TYR A 70 -7.12 -3.96 -4.12
C TYR A 70 -8.52 -4.46 -3.82
N ASN A 71 -8.73 -4.85 -2.57
CA ASN A 71 -10.05 -5.25 -2.09
C ASN A 71 -10.95 -4.03 -1.84
N GLN A 72 -10.34 -2.91 -1.43
CA GLN A 72 -11.04 -1.65 -1.18
C GLN A 72 -10.14 -0.47 -1.51
N ILE A 73 -10.74 0.56 -2.08
CA ILE A 73 -10.09 1.87 -2.29
C ILE A 73 -11.02 2.93 -1.72
N LEU A 74 -10.48 3.76 -0.83
CA LEU A 74 -11.15 4.93 -0.31
C LEU A 74 -10.44 6.18 -0.82
N ALA A 75 -11.18 7.08 -1.46
CA ALA A 75 -10.69 8.39 -1.86
C ALA A 75 -11.67 9.46 -1.35
N ARG A 76 -11.21 10.36 -0.49
CA ARG A 76 -12.01 11.45 0.10
C ARG A 76 -11.24 12.74 0.08
N THR A 77 -11.91 13.82 -0.28
CA THR A 77 -11.39 15.17 -0.06
C THR A 77 -12.08 15.76 1.16
N TYR A 78 -11.29 16.28 2.08
CA TYR A 78 -11.79 17.00 3.24
C TYR A 78 -11.53 18.50 3.08
N ILE A 79 -12.44 19.32 3.59
CA ILE A 79 -12.34 20.76 3.65
C ILE A 79 -12.50 21.23 5.09
N ASN A 80 -11.68 22.20 5.51
CA ASN A 80 -11.77 22.80 6.84
C ASN A 80 -12.54 24.13 6.84
N SER A 81 -12.71 24.71 8.02
CA SER A 81 -13.39 26.01 8.22
C SER A 81 -12.71 27.17 7.48
N HIS A 82 -11.45 27.07 7.13
CA HIS A 82 -10.68 28.08 6.38
C HIS A 82 -10.71 27.88 4.85
N GLY A 83 -11.42 26.84 4.37
CA GLY A 83 -11.46 26.49 2.95
C GLY A 83 -10.25 25.72 2.43
N ASN A 84 -9.32 25.31 3.31
CA ASN A 84 -8.21 24.46 2.93
C ASN A 84 -8.71 23.05 2.64
N ARG A 85 -8.09 22.38 1.66
CA ARG A 85 -8.43 21.01 1.24
C ARG A 85 -7.27 20.05 1.43
N ILE A 86 -7.59 18.84 1.84
CA ILE A 86 -6.67 17.70 1.85
C ILE A 86 -7.36 16.51 1.21
N MET A 87 -6.61 15.73 0.44
CA MET A 87 -7.09 14.47 -0.13
C MET A 87 -6.51 13.30 0.66
N LEU A 88 -7.38 12.40 1.11
CA LEU A 88 -7.02 11.12 1.68
C LEU A 88 -7.29 10.02 0.65
N SER A 89 -6.29 9.22 0.36
CA SER A 89 -6.43 8.01 -0.47
C SER A 89 -5.88 6.81 0.28
N ILE A 90 -6.69 5.78 0.42
CA ILE A 90 -6.30 4.51 1.05
C ILE A 90 -6.63 3.39 0.07
N ALA A 91 -5.64 2.53 -0.20
CA ALA A 91 -5.82 1.34 -1.01
C ALA A 91 -5.48 0.11 -0.17
N TYR A 92 -6.49 -0.67 0.19
CA TYR A 92 -6.37 -1.88 0.99
C TYR A 92 -6.33 -3.13 0.11
N GLY A 93 -5.34 -3.98 0.35
CA GLY A 93 -5.23 -5.30 -0.27
C GLY A 93 -5.09 -6.39 0.79
N GLY A 94 -5.96 -7.40 0.72
CA GLY A 94 -5.96 -8.56 1.62
C GLY A 94 -4.88 -9.60 1.28
N ASP A 95 -4.11 -9.36 0.22
CA ASP A 95 -3.03 -10.23 -0.24
C ASP A 95 -1.84 -9.35 -0.63
N ARG A 96 -0.89 -9.25 0.27
CA ARG A 96 0.39 -8.55 0.07
C ARG A 96 1.52 -9.52 -0.31
N GLY A 97 1.17 -10.62 -0.97
CA GLY A 97 2.14 -11.48 -1.63
C GLY A 97 2.87 -10.79 -2.78
N ASP A 98 3.63 -11.54 -3.55
CA ASP A 98 4.50 -11.01 -4.61
C ASP A 98 3.78 -10.24 -5.73
N ASN A 99 2.47 -10.43 -5.88
CA ASN A 99 1.68 -9.84 -6.96
C ASN A 99 1.20 -8.40 -6.68
N LEU A 100 1.29 -7.90 -5.46
CA LEU A 100 0.87 -6.56 -5.14
C LEU A 100 2.02 -5.56 -5.33
N SER A 101 2.21 -5.15 -6.56
CA SER A 101 3.04 -4.00 -6.89
C SER A 101 2.39 -2.75 -6.30
N LEU A 102 2.92 -2.27 -5.19
CA LEU A 102 2.49 -1.01 -4.59
C LEU A 102 2.61 0.11 -5.62
N HIS A 103 1.46 0.71 -5.94
CA HIS A 103 1.41 1.93 -6.73
C HIS A 103 1.91 3.10 -5.86
N LYS A 104 3.24 3.26 -5.82
CA LYS A 104 3.87 4.35 -5.06
C LYS A 104 3.52 5.69 -5.70
N PRO A 105 3.17 6.70 -4.91
CA PRO A 105 2.86 8.03 -5.43
C PRO A 105 3.94 8.57 -6.37
N GLU A 106 5.22 8.39 -6.06
CA GLU A 106 6.31 8.86 -6.92
C GLU A 106 6.32 8.25 -8.31
N VAL A 107 5.83 7.02 -8.46
CA VAL A 107 5.71 6.35 -9.77
C VAL A 107 4.46 6.83 -10.49
N CYS A 108 3.32 6.86 -9.81
CA CYS A 108 2.04 7.24 -10.39
C CYS A 108 2.04 8.70 -10.86
N TYR A 109 2.57 9.62 -10.06
CA TYR A 109 2.67 11.03 -10.43
C TYR A 109 3.69 11.26 -11.55
N TYR A 110 4.84 10.56 -11.52
CA TYR A 110 5.83 10.64 -12.59
C TYR A 110 5.24 10.22 -13.95
N VAL A 111 4.51 9.09 -14.00
CA VAL A 111 3.86 8.62 -15.23
C VAL A 111 2.80 9.61 -15.74
N GLN A 112 2.16 10.36 -14.84
CA GLN A 112 1.22 11.43 -15.18
C GLN A 112 1.91 12.74 -15.60
N GLY A 113 3.25 12.77 -15.65
CA GLY A 113 4.04 13.92 -16.09
C GLY A 113 4.30 14.95 -15.00
N PHE A 114 4.26 14.56 -13.73
CA PHE A 114 4.72 15.40 -12.62
C PHE A 114 6.23 15.22 -12.42
N GLU A 115 6.89 16.30 -12.07
CA GLU A 115 8.25 16.28 -11.54
C GLU A 115 8.19 15.99 -10.05
N ILE A 116 9.01 15.02 -9.59
CA ILE A 116 9.04 14.61 -8.19
C ILE A 116 10.28 15.19 -7.52
N SER A 117 10.07 15.91 -6.43
CA SER A 117 11.13 16.52 -5.62
C SER A 117 10.89 16.32 -4.11
N ASN A 118 11.83 16.78 -3.28
CA ASN A 118 11.76 16.72 -1.82
C ASN A 118 11.43 15.32 -1.25
N ASN A 119 11.93 14.28 -1.93
CA ASN A 119 11.73 12.90 -1.53
C ASN A 119 12.51 12.60 -0.25
N SER A 120 11.82 12.48 0.88
CA SER A 120 12.42 12.32 2.21
C SER A 120 11.62 11.38 3.08
N PHE A 121 12.31 10.69 3.98
CA PHE A 121 11.68 9.91 5.04
C PHE A 121 11.50 10.78 6.29
N LYS A 122 10.36 10.63 6.95
CA LYS A 122 10.01 11.32 8.19
C LYS A 122 9.31 10.36 9.15
N GLN A 123 9.46 10.63 10.43
CA GLN A 123 8.66 9.99 11.47
C GLN A 123 7.62 10.98 11.95
N LEU A 124 6.37 10.59 11.96
CA LEU A 124 5.29 11.33 12.58
C LEU A 124 5.05 10.75 13.98
N ASN A 125 4.99 11.63 14.97
CA ASN A 125 4.57 11.24 16.31
C ASN A 125 3.05 11.24 16.37
N THR A 126 2.46 10.12 16.73
CA THR A 126 1.01 9.94 16.88
C THR A 126 0.70 9.39 18.27
N ASP A 127 -0.56 9.43 18.66
CA ASP A 127 -1.01 8.85 19.93
C ASP A 127 -0.80 7.34 20.01
N TYR A 128 -0.59 6.69 18.87
CA TYR A 128 -0.32 5.24 18.75
C TYR A 128 1.18 4.92 18.56
N GLY A 129 2.05 5.92 18.66
CA GLY A 129 3.49 5.78 18.49
C GLY A 129 4.03 6.44 17.22
N PHE A 130 5.24 6.10 16.87
CA PHE A 130 5.91 6.66 15.70
C PHE A 130 5.42 6.00 14.41
N LEU A 131 4.93 6.81 13.47
CA LEU A 131 4.53 6.40 12.14
C LEU A 131 5.62 6.75 11.13
N PRO A 132 6.33 5.76 10.54
CA PRO A 132 7.29 6.01 9.48
C PRO A 132 6.56 6.44 8.22
N THR A 133 6.94 7.59 7.67
CA THR A 133 6.30 8.17 6.48
C THR A 133 7.30 8.57 5.43
N LYS A 134 6.87 8.59 4.19
CA LYS A 134 7.59 9.19 3.08
C LYS A 134 6.88 10.45 2.63
N ARG A 135 7.66 11.53 2.43
CA ARG A 135 7.17 12.82 1.92
C ARG A 135 7.83 13.15 0.61
N LEU A 136 7.05 13.70 -0.29
CA LEU A 136 7.51 14.19 -1.59
C LEU A 136 6.65 15.36 -2.03
N LEU A 137 7.14 16.11 -2.99
CA LEU A 137 6.43 17.17 -3.69
C LEU A 137 6.32 16.78 -5.18
N ALA A 138 5.11 16.68 -5.69
CA ALA A 138 4.84 16.48 -7.11
C ALA A 138 4.41 17.80 -7.73
N VAL A 139 5.08 18.21 -8.82
CA VAL A 139 4.87 19.51 -9.49
C VAL A 139 4.58 19.31 -10.97
N LYS A 140 3.51 19.93 -11.46
CA LYS A 140 3.17 19.97 -12.89
C LYS A 140 2.56 21.32 -13.25
N GLY A 141 3.32 22.17 -13.95
CA GLY A 141 2.93 23.55 -14.21
C GLY A 141 2.70 24.32 -12.91
N ASN A 142 1.51 24.86 -12.73
CA ASN A 142 1.14 25.60 -11.52
C ASN A 142 0.60 24.70 -10.39
N ARG A 143 0.55 23.39 -10.61
CA ARG A 143 0.01 22.44 -9.64
C ARG A 143 1.13 21.88 -8.78
N ASN A 144 1.08 22.18 -7.49
CA ASN A 144 2.02 21.70 -6.48
C ASN A 144 1.28 20.81 -5.49
N GLU A 145 1.66 19.54 -5.41
CA GLU A 145 1.04 18.55 -4.54
C GLU A 145 2.04 17.99 -3.54
N PRO A 146 2.02 18.49 -2.29
CA PRO A 146 2.75 17.87 -1.21
C PRO A 146 2.07 16.56 -0.80
N ILE A 147 2.80 15.45 -0.86
CA ILE A 147 2.29 14.12 -0.58
C ILE A 147 3.02 13.56 0.64
N THR A 148 2.26 13.03 1.58
CA THR A 148 2.78 12.25 2.70
C THR A 148 2.08 10.90 2.68
N TYR A 149 2.85 9.82 2.65
CA TYR A 149 2.28 8.48 2.63
C TYR A 149 3.09 7.50 3.47
N TRP A 150 2.48 6.40 3.83
CA TRP A 150 3.09 5.26 4.48
C TRP A 150 2.50 3.97 3.93
N VAL A 151 3.09 2.86 4.29
CA VAL A 151 2.65 1.51 3.88
C VAL A 151 2.45 0.69 5.13
N THR A 152 1.40 -0.12 5.17
CA THR A 152 1.24 -1.14 6.20
C THR A 152 1.47 -2.54 5.61
N VAL A 153 2.04 -3.43 6.41
CA VAL A 153 2.17 -4.86 6.09
C VAL A 153 1.76 -5.61 7.35
N GLY A 154 0.56 -6.19 7.31
CA GLY A 154 -0.09 -6.74 8.48
C GLY A 154 -0.32 -5.66 9.54
N ASP A 155 0.15 -5.91 10.75
CA ASP A 155 0.01 -5.05 11.93
C ASP A 155 1.00 -3.86 11.99
N LYS A 156 1.89 -3.71 11.00
CA LYS A 156 2.97 -2.71 11.06
C LYS A 156 2.97 -1.72 9.92
N ALA A 157 3.11 -0.44 10.29
CA ALA A 157 3.52 0.58 9.35
C ALA A 157 5.02 0.49 9.11
N VAL A 158 5.43 0.49 7.85
CA VAL A 158 6.82 0.32 7.41
C VAL A 158 7.19 1.31 6.31
N LEU A 159 8.46 1.58 6.16
CA LEU A 159 8.95 2.33 5.01
C LEU A 159 8.85 1.48 3.73
N PRO A 160 8.44 2.07 2.61
CA PRO A 160 8.41 1.37 1.34
C PRO A 160 9.83 1.00 0.88
N GLY A 161 10.03 -0.23 0.44
CA GLY A 161 11.31 -0.75 -0.03
C GLY A 161 11.80 -1.94 0.78
N VAL A 162 13.02 -1.88 1.30
CA VAL A 162 13.66 -3.03 1.98
C VAL A 162 12.90 -3.42 3.24
N GLU A 163 12.51 -2.44 4.06
CA GLU A 163 11.78 -2.70 5.32
C GLU A 163 10.44 -3.41 5.05
N GLN A 164 9.70 -2.93 4.04
CA GLN A 164 8.46 -3.56 3.59
C GLN A 164 8.70 -5.03 3.18
N LYS A 165 9.73 -5.29 2.36
CA LYS A 165 10.05 -6.66 1.92
C LYS A 165 10.50 -7.55 3.08
N MET A 166 11.24 -7.00 4.03
CA MET A 166 11.63 -7.75 5.23
C MET A 166 10.43 -8.11 6.10
N GLN A 167 9.44 -7.21 6.20
CA GLN A 167 8.21 -7.50 6.93
C GLN A 167 7.37 -8.57 6.22
N GLN A 168 7.24 -8.49 4.89
CA GLN A 168 6.58 -9.52 4.09
C GLN A 168 7.26 -10.89 4.26
N LEU A 169 8.61 -10.93 4.21
CA LEU A 169 9.36 -12.16 4.43
C LEU A 169 9.12 -12.76 5.83
N LYS A 170 9.06 -11.92 6.87
CA LYS A 170 8.75 -12.41 8.23
C LYS A 170 7.39 -13.11 8.29
N TYR A 171 6.36 -12.55 7.65
CA TYR A 171 5.07 -13.22 7.54
C TYR A 171 5.15 -14.49 6.71
N GLY A 172 5.82 -14.47 5.56
CA GLY A 172 6.00 -15.62 4.68
C GLY A 172 6.64 -16.82 5.38
N LEU A 173 7.66 -16.58 6.21
CA LEU A 173 8.31 -17.63 7.00
C LEU A 173 7.37 -18.26 8.05
N THR A 174 6.27 -17.65 8.39
CA THR A 174 5.22 -18.23 9.25
C THR A 174 4.09 -18.90 8.46
N GLY A 175 4.23 -19.04 7.13
CA GLY A 175 3.20 -19.59 6.24
C GLY A 175 2.05 -18.64 5.92
N LYS A 176 2.15 -17.37 6.35
CA LYS A 176 1.07 -16.38 6.22
C LYS A 176 1.35 -15.36 5.14
N ILE A 177 0.27 -14.94 4.45
CA ILE A 177 0.27 -13.83 3.50
C ILE A 177 -0.34 -12.62 4.23
N PRO A 178 0.45 -11.55 4.46
CA PRO A 178 -0.07 -10.37 5.13
C PRO A 178 -1.01 -9.56 4.22
N ASP A 179 -1.96 -8.90 4.83
CA ASP A 179 -2.72 -7.81 4.24
C ASP A 179 -1.96 -6.48 4.37
N GLY A 180 -2.56 -5.37 3.91
CA GLY A 180 -1.99 -4.04 4.12
C GLY A 180 -2.63 -2.95 3.27
N MET A 181 -2.16 -1.74 3.47
CA MET A 181 -2.63 -0.55 2.76
C MET A 181 -1.49 0.44 2.52
#